data_916719f9532d2e8e0ea445446085edf0
#
_entry.id   916719f9532d2e8e0ea445446085edf0
#
_cell.length_a   1.000
_cell.length_b   1.000
_cell.length_c   1.000
_cell.angle_alpha   90.00
_cell.angle_beta   90.00
_cell.angle_gamma   90.00
#
_symmetry.space_group_name_H-M   'P 1'
#
loop_
_entity.id
_entity.type
_entity.pdbx_description
1 polymer ?
#
loop_
_entity_poly.entity_id
_entity_poly.type
_entity_poly.pdbx_seq_one_letter_code
_entity_poly.pdbx_strand_id
1 'polypeptide(L)'
;MKKKFHFAVLLLLFAAGRRSQAQNTIFLSQGKIEYERRINQYARMEDENSWTELEKKTMSQFKTSYFDLLFSHGKTLYRPGRESADKGSSFFIDQPAQDNIVYADLDNEKSVSQKKIFEEVFLVQDSLRKIKWKITDETRAIAGLSCRRANALIMDSIYVVAFYTDEILTSGGPESFSGLPGMILEVSLPHQHITWSATKVEAVNVPDAQLAVPVKGKKVNNSTLLETVQHSLKDWGKQGQQYMQLVML
;
A
#
# COMPACT_ATOMS: atom_id res chain seq x y z
N MET A 1 58.77 23.47 27.41
CA MET A 1 57.71 24.20 26.66
C MET A 1 57.32 23.56 25.34
N LYS A 2 58.20 22.90 24.58
CA LYS A 2 57.84 22.31 23.27
C LYS A 2 56.85 21.13 23.27
N LYS A 3 56.82 20.28 24.31
CA LYS A 3 55.89 19.13 24.41
C LYS A 3 54.43 19.50 24.66
N LYS A 4 54.14 20.63 25.32
CA LYS A 4 52.76 21.09 25.58
C LYS A 4 52.10 21.68 24.31
N PHE A 5 52.92 22.20 23.39
CA PHE A 5 52.42 22.78 22.13
C PHE A 5 51.88 21.70 21.16
N HIS A 6 52.58 20.55 21.07
CA HIS A 6 52.17 19.43 20.23
C HIS A 6 50.85 18.77 20.70
N PHE A 7 50.60 18.74 22.02
CA PHE A 7 49.36 18.20 22.57
C PHE A 7 48.15 19.07 22.29
N ALA A 8 48.31 20.40 22.31
CA ALA A 8 47.24 21.36 21.96
C ALA A 8 46.88 21.33 20.47
N VAL A 9 47.84 21.14 19.59
CA VAL A 9 47.61 21.01 18.13
C VAL A 9 46.92 19.69 17.80
N LEU A 10 47.23 18.58 18.50
CA LEU A 10 46.56 17.30 18.30
C LEU A 10 45.10 17.33 18.77
N LEU A 11 44.77 18.06 19.85
CA LEU A 11 43.42 18.25 20.34
C LEU A 11 42.55 19.10 19.39
N LEU A 12 43.13 20.10 18.74
CA LEU A 12 42.47 20.92 17.73
C LEU A 12 42.17 20.15 16.44
N LEU A 13 43.03 19.19 16.03
CA LEU A 13 42.75 18.34 14.89
C LEU A 13 41.62 17.33 15.10
N PHE A 14 41.42 16.88 16.35
CA PHE A 14 40.30 15.98 16.70
C PHE A 14 38.94 16.72 16.76
N ALA A 15 38.94 18.02 17.05
CA ALA A 15 37.72 18.83 17.08
C ALA A 15 37.18 19.20 15.67
N ALA A 16 38.06 19.19 14.66
CA ALA A 16 37.67 19.51 13.27
C ALA A 16 36.95 18.38 12.49
N GLY A 17 36.91 17.15 13.04
CA GLY A 17 36.43 15.95 12.35
C GLY A 17 34.94 15.66 12.42
N ARG A 18 34.17 16.40 13.20
CA ARG A 18 32.70 16.19 13.31
C ARG A 18 31.94 17.23 12.50
N ARG A 19 32.04 17.16 11.18
CA ARG A 19 31.00 17.74 10.33
C ARG A 19 29.79 16.81 10.45
N SER A 20 28.91 17.07 11.39
CA SER A 20 27.54 16.58 11.38
C SER A 20 26.92 17.12 10.08
N GLN A 21 26.80 16.29 9.06
CA GLN A 21 25.93 16.59 7.93
C GLN A 21 24.51 16.55 8.50
N ALA A 22 23.96 17.71 8.80
CA ALA A 22 22.54 17.86 8.97
C ALA A 22 21.93 17.45 7.63
N GLN A 23 21.37 16.25 7.54
CA GLN A 23 20.52 15.88 6.42
C GLN A 23 19.34 16.83 6.44
N ASN A 24 19.27 17.72 5.45
CA ASN A 24 18.07 18.49 5.20
C ASN A 24 16.98 17.49 4.81
N THR A 25 16.18 17.07 5.78
CA THR A 25 15.00 16.25 5.50
C THR A 25 14.01 17.14 4.75
N ILE A 26 13.82 16.86 3.47
CA ILE A 26 12.84 17.56 2.63
C ILE A 26 11.52 16.81 2.83
N PHE A 27 10.58 17.46 3.50
CA PHE A 27 9.22 16.94 3.65
C PHE A 27 8.43 17.14 2.37
N LEU A 28 7.88 16.04 1.84
CA LEU A 28 7.03 16.08 0.67
C LEU A 28 5.56 16.28 1.10
N SER A 29 4.95 17.37 0.61
CA SER A 29 3.53 17.67 0.81
C SER A 29 2.64 17.24 -0.35
N GLN A 30 3.22 16.97 -1.52
CA GLN A 30 2.53 16.51 -2.73
C GLN A 30 3.48 15.68 -3.60
N GLY A 31 2.91 14.80 -4.39
CA GLY A 31 3.70 13.95 -5.27
C GLY A 31 2.95 12.75 -5.83
N LYS A 32 3.72 11.86 -6.43
CA LYS A 32 3.26 10.59 -6.99
C LYS A 32 4.11 9.44 -6.46
N ILE A 33 3.46 8.33 -6.12
CA ILE A 33 4.11 7.09 -5.73
C ILE A 33 3.65 5.99 -6.69
N GLU A 34 4.59 5.25 -7.26
CA GLU A 34 4.30 4.01 -7.97
C GLU A 34 4.42 2.84 -6.98
N TYR A 35 3.37 2.02 -6.88
CA TYR A 35 3.36 0.78 -6.12
C TYR A 35 3.38 -0.42 -7.05
N GLU A 36 4.21 -1.40 -6.71
CA GLU A 36 4.15 -2.75 -7.22
C GLU A 36 3.33 -3.60 -6.25
N ARG A 37 2.22 -4.19 -6.72
CA ARG A 37 1.49 -5.22 -6.00
C ARG A 37 1.93 -6.59 -6.48
N ARG A 38 2.44 -7.42 -5.57
CA ARG A 38 2.83 -8.81 -5.83
C ARG A 38 1.92 -9.77 -5.07
N ILE A 39 1.42 -10.76 -5.77
CA ILE A 39 0.60 -11.84 -5.20
C ILE A 39 1.33 -13.15 -5.46
N ASN A 40 1.66 -13.90 -4.41
CA ASN A 40 2.20 -15.23 -4.55
C ASN A 40 1.06 -16.22 -4.82
N GLN A 41 0.84 -16.54 -6.09
CA GLN A 41 -0.25 -17.39 -6.54
C GLN A 41 -0.09 -18.82 -6.04
N TYR A 42 1.15 -19.35 -6.00
CA TYR A 42 1.41 -20.72 -5.53
C TYR A 42 1.09 -20.90 -4.05
N ALA A 43 1.43 -19.92 -3.22
CA ALA A 43 1.15 -19.96 -1.78
C ALA A 43 -0.35 -19.83 -1.45
N ARG A 44 -1.17 -19.40 -2.41
CA ARG A 44 -2.64 -19.31 -2.28
C ARG A 44 -3.36 -20.58 -2.74
N MET A 45 -2.65 -21.52 -3.36
CA MET A 45 -3.19 -22.82 -3.71
C MET A 45 -3.12 -23.71 -2.47
N GLU A 46 -4.28 -23.98 -1.84
CA GLU A 46 -4.35 -24.71 -0.57
C GLU A 46 -4.13 -26.23 -0.73
N ASP A 47 -4.46 -26.80 -1.88
CA ASP A 47 -4.41 -28.24 -2.11
C ASP A 47 -3.26 -28.63 -3.06
N GLU A 48 -2.35 -29.47 -2.57
CA GLU A 48 -1.36 -30.15 -3.43
C GLU A 48 -1.99 -31.36 -4.09
N ASN A 49 -2.48 -31.19 -5.31
CA ASN A 49 -3.01 -32.25 -6.13
C ASN A 49 -2.44 -32.19 -7.56
N SER A 50 -2.73 -33.18 -8.39
CA SER A 50 -2.18 -33.22 -9.76
C SER A 50 -2.60 -32.04 -10.63
N TRP A 51 -3.73 -31.39 -10.36
CA TRP A 51 -4.20 -30.19 -11.06
C TRP A 51 -3.40 -28.97 -10.67
N THR A 52 -3.19 -28.75 -9.37
CA THR A 52 -2.38 -27.61 -8.88
C THR A 52 -0.93 -27.72 -9.34
N GLU A 53 -0.38 -28.95 -9.45
CA GLU A 53 0.96 -29.15 -10.02
C GLU A 53 1.02 -28.83 -11.52
N LEU A 54 -0.05 -29.13 -12.27
CA LEU A 54 -0.14 -28.76 -13.68
C LEU A 54 -0.28 -27.24 -13.85
N GLU A 55 -1.10 -26.60 -13.02
CA GLU A 55 -1.28 -25.14 -13.00
C GLU A 55 0.03 -24.41 -12.70
N LYS A 56 0.77 -24.84 -11.67
CA LYS A 56 2.09 -24.29 -11.31
C LYS A 56 3.10 -24.33 -12.47
N LYS A 57 2.97 -25.32 -13.40
CA LYS A 57 3.83 -25.40 -14.58
C LYS A 57 3.50 -24.39 -15.67
N THR A 58 2.26 -23.89 -15.69
CA THR A 58 1.74 -23.04 -16.77
C THR A 58 1.60 -21.58 -16.37
N MET A 59 1.64 -21.27 -15.07
CA MET A 59 1.47 -19.92 -14.56
C MET A 59 2.71 -19.43 -13.82
N SER A 60 2.87 -18.12 -13.74
CA SER A 60 3.92 -17.49 -12.93
C SER A 60 3.65 -17.66 -11.43
N GLN A 61 4.69 -17.89 -10.62
CA GLN A 61 4.55 -17.95 -9.17
C GLN A 61 4.01 -16.63 -8.60
N PHE A 62 4.42 -15.51 -9.17
CA PHE A 62 3.99 -14.20 -8.74
C PHE A 62 3.20 -13.51 -9.85
N LYS A 63 2.04 -12.95 -9.47
CA LYS A 63 1.33 -11.97 -10.30
C LYS A 63 1.69 -10.57 -9.84
N THR A 64 2.18 -9.78 -10.78
CA THR A 64 2.60 -8.40 -10.54
C THR A 64 1.64 -7.42 -11.21
N SER A 65 1.24 -6.38 -10.50
CA SER A 65 0.42 -5.27 -11.01
C SER A 65 0.96 -3.95 -10.46
N TYR A 66 0.81 -2.87 -11.21
CA TYR A 66 1.32 -1.55 -10.81
C TYR A 66 0.18 -0.58 -10.60
N PHE A 67 0.35 0.27 -9.59
CA PHE A 67 -0.63 1.28 -9.19
C PHE A 67 0.06 2.61 -8.95
N ASP A 68 -0.62 3.69 -9.26
CA ASP A 68 -0.20 5.05 -8.95
C ASP A 68 -0.99 5.57 -7.75
N LEU A 69 -0.32 6.20 -6.80
CA LEU A 69 -0.95 7.00 -5.76
C LEU A 69 -0.50 8.45 -5.93
N LEU A 70 -1.44 9.33 -6.23
CA LEU A 70 -1.24 10.77 -6.21
C LEU A 70 -1.62 11.30 -4.83
N PHE A 71 -0.87 12.26 -4.30
CA PHE A 71 -1.17 12.87 -3.02
C PHE A 71 -0.90 14.38 -3.04
N SER A 72 -1.77 15.15 -2.43
CA SER A 72 -1.65 16.60 -2.24
C SER A 72 -2.66 17.09 -1.21
N HIS A 73 -2.29 18.02 -0.34
CA HIS A 73 -3.17 18.74 0.59
C HIS A 73 -4.14 17.81 1.36
N GLY A 74 -3.61 16.79 2.02
CA GLY A 74 -4.43 15.84 2.80
C GLY A 74 -5.34 14.92 1.99
N LYS A 75 -5.20 14.89 0.66
CA LYS A 75 -5.96 14.03 -0.24
C LYS A 75 -5.08 13.03 -0.96
N THR A 76 -5.62 11.85 -1.25
CA THR A 76 -4.94 10.83 -2.06
C THR A 76 -5.87 10.25 -3.12
N LEU A 77 -5.29 9.84 -4.25
CA LEU A 77 -5.96 9.08 -5.29
C LEU A 77 -5.09 7.90 -5.70
N TYR A 78 -5.48 6.71 -5.29
CA TYR A 78 -4.89 5.44 -5.69
C TYR A 78 -5.65 4.88 -6.89
N ARG A 79 -4.94 4.41 -7.93
CA ARG A 79 -5.55 3.90 -9.17
C ARG A 79 -4.61 2.97 -9.90
N PRO A 80 -5.09 2.14 -10.85
CA PRO A 80 -4.23 1.38 -11.76
C PRO A 80 -3.18 2.29 -12.42
N GLY A 81 -1.95 1.82 -12.42
CA GLY A 81 -0.79 2.49 -13.01
C GLY A 81 -0.42 1.92 -14.37
N ARG A 82 0.88 1.75 -14.61
CA ARG A 82 1.37 1.14 -15.86
C ARG A 82 0.98 -0.33 -15.97
N GLU A 83 0.90 -0.82 -17.19
CA GLU A 83 0.69 -2.25 -17.44
C GLU A 83 1.88 -3.09 -16.97
N SER A 84 1.59 -4.28 -16.45
CA SER A 84 2.62 -5.27 -16.17
C SER A 84 3.07 -5.94 -17.48
N ALA A 85 4.38 -6.17 -17.58
CA ALA A 85 4.92 -7.01 -18.66
C ALA A 85 4.52 -8.49 -18.50
N ASP A 86 4.11 -8.86 -17.29
CA ASP A 86 3.66 -10.22 -16.97
C ASP A 86 2.22 -10.43 -17.47
N LYS A 87 2.10 -10.86 -18.72
CA LYS A 87 0.82 -11.23 -19.36
C LYS A 87 0.36 -12.64 -18.96
N GLY A 88 0.86 -13.18 -17.85
CA GLY A 88 0.52 -14.51 -17.35
C GLY A 88 -0.99 -14.72 -17.34
N SER A 89 -1.43 -15.65 -18.17
CA SER A 89 -2.82 -16.07 -18.28
C SER A 89 -3.27 -16.63 -16.92
N SER A 90 -3.96 -15.81 -16.13
CA SER A 90 -4.73 -16.36 -15.01
C SER A 90 -5.97 -16.97 -15.60
N PHE A 91 -6.05 -18.28 -15.62
CA PHE A 91 -7.23 -19.03 -16.08
C PHE A 91 -8.41 -18.88 -15.10
N PHE A 92 -8.17 -18.34 -13.93
CA PHE A 92 -9.13 -18.23 -12.85
C PHE A 92 -9.45 -16.78 -12.51
N ILE A 93 -10.74 -16.47 -12.56
CA ILE A 93 -11.49 -15.35 -11.99
C ILE A 93 -10.68 -14.05 -11.86
N ASP A 94 -11.19 -12.97 -12.43
CA ASP A 94 -10.71 -11.60 -12.22
C ASP A 94 -10.31 -11.41 -10.76
N GLN A 95 -9.02 -11.15 -10.52
CA GLN A 95 -8.55 -10.99 -9.14
C GLN A 95 -9.18 -9.73 -8.56
N PRO A 96 -9.75 -9.80 -7.35
CA PRO A 96 -10.35 -8.63 -6.72
C PRO A 96 -9.32 -7.51 -6.55
N ALA A 97 -9.79 -6.29 -6.54
CA ALA A 97 -8.99 -5.08 -6.35
C ALA A 97 -7.92 -4.81 -7.45
N GLN A 98 -8.11 -5.35 -8.67
CA GLN A 98 -7.19 -5.07 -9.77
C GLN A 98 -7.44 -3.70 -10.41
N ASP A 99 -8.69 -3.29 -10.48
CA ASP A 99 -9.14 -2.05 -11.13
C ASP A 99 -9.66 -1.03 -10.10
N ASN A 100 -9.29 -1.18 -8.82
CA ASN A 100 -9.72 -0.26 -7.77
C ASN A 100 -9.20 1.15 -8.03
N ILE A 101 -10.11 2.13 -7.88
CA ILE A 101 -9.77 3.54 -7.77
C ILE A 101 -10.23 3.99 -6.39
N VAL A 102 -9.31 4.45 -5.56
CA VAL A 102 -9.61 4.84 -4.17
C VAL A 102 -9.18 6.29 -3.97
N TYR A 103 -10.17 7.15 -3.75
CA TYR A 103 -9.97 8.52 -3.31
C TYR A 103 -10.15 8.59 -1.79
N ALA A 104 -9.23 9.27 -1.12
CA ALA A 104 -9.34 9.57 0.30
C ALA A 104 -9.12 11.05 0.56
N ASP A 105 -10.02 11.64 1.33
CA ASP A 105 -9.90 12.97 1.93
C ASP A 105 -9.62 12.75 3.42
N LEU A 106 -8.34 12.86 3.77
CA LEU A 106 -7.85 12.51 5.11
C LEU A 106 -8.28 13.55 6.14
N ASP A 107 -8.42 14.80 5.74
CA ASP A 107 -8.81 15.91 6.61
C ASP A 107 -10.30 15.82 6.99
N ASN A 108 -11.14 15.39 6.05
CA ASN A 108 -12.59 15.21 6.25
C ASN A 108 -12.97 13.77 6.61
N GLU A 109 -12.02 12.86 6.81
CA GLU A 109 -12.22 11.45 7.11
C GLU A 109 -13.18 10.74 6.11
N LYS A 110 -13.13 11.07 4.81
CA LYS A 110 -14.00 10.52 3.77
C LYS A 110 -13.24 9.68 2.78
N SER A 111 -13.86 8.59 2.33
CA SER A 111 -13.37 7.74 1.25
C SER A 111 -14.44 7.53 0.19
N VAL A 112 -14.02 7.59 -1.07
CA VAL A 112 -14.84 7.19 -2.22
C VAL A 112 -14.03 6.23 -3.07
N SER A 113 -14.49 4.99 -3.19
CA SER A 113 -13.80 4.00 -4.00
C SER A 113 -14.69 3.43 -5.09
N GLN A 114 -14.13 3.29 -6.29
CA GLN A 114 -14.75 2.56 -7.39
C GLN A 114 -14.12 1.17 -7.41
N LYS A 115 -14.95 0.14 -7.27
CA LYS A 115 -14.53 -1.26 -7.21
C LYS A 115 -15.29 -2.06 -8.26
N LYS A 116 -14.56 -2.81 -9.08
CA LYS A 116 -15.17 -3.80 -9.99
C LYS A 116 -15.18 -5.16 -9.28
N ILE A 117 -16.38 -5.72 -9.12
CA ILE A 117 -16.60 -7.02 -8.47
C ILE A 117 -17.42 -7.85 -9.44
N PHE A 118 -16.79 -8.92 -9.97
CA PHE A 118 -17.32 -9.64 -11.13
C PHE A 118 -17.57 -8.68 -12.30
N GLU A 119 -18.79 -8.60 -12.78
CA GLU A 119 -19.16 -7.72 -13.90
C GLU A 119 -19.79 -6.39 -13.44
N GLU A 120 -20.01 -6.21 -12.15
CA GLU A 120 -20.65 -5.01 -11.60
C GLU A 120 -19.60 -4.02 -11.05
N VAL A 121 -19.85 -2.73 -11.30
CA VAL A 121 -19.02 -1.65 -10.75
C VAL A 121 -19.77 -0.99 -9.59
N PHE A 122 -19.15 -0.95 -8.43
CA PHE A 122 -19.65 -0.31 -7.22
C PHE A 122 -18.92 1.01 -6.96
N LEU A 123 -19.66 2.02 -6.55
CA LEU A 123 -19.15 3.29 -6.02
C LEU A 123 -19.39 3.30 -4.51
N VAL A 124 -18.36 2.95 -3.76
CA VAL A 124 -18.43 2.85 -2.31
C VAL A 124 -18.12 4.20 -1.70
N GLN A 125 -19.06 4.78 -0.96
CA GLN A 125 -18.90 6.06 -0.28
C GLN A 125 -19.04 5.84 1.22
N ASP A 126 -17.98 6.10 1.97
CA ASP A 126 -17.94 5.85 3.41
C ASP A 126 -16.93 6.75 4.13
N SER A 127 -16.82 6.62 5.44
CA SER A 127 -15.72 7.17 6.21
C SER A 127 -14.42 6.40 5.95
N LEU A 128 -13.28 7.03 6.24
CA LEU A 128 -11.98 6.34 6.23
C LEU A 128 -11.99 5.16 7.22
N ARG A 129 -11.32 4.09 6.82
CA ARG A 129 -11.11 2.94 7.70
C ARG A 129 -10.25 3.35 8.89
N LYS A 130 -10.76 3.19 10.11
CA LYS A 130 -9.99 3.41 11.33
C LYS A 130 -9.19 2.16 11.69
N ILE A 131 -7.88 2.20 11.44
CA ILE A 131 -6.96 1.08 11.70
C ILE A 131 -6.20 1.37 13.00
N LYS A 132 -6.21 0.40 13.91
CA LYS A 132 -5.44 0.49 15.17
C LYS A 132 -4.02 -0.03 14.93
N TRP A 133 -3.11 0.88 14.61
CA TRP A 133 -1.72 0.56 14.34
C TRP A 133 -0.91 0.40 15.64
N LYS A 134 -0.04 -0.61 15.68
CA LYS A 134 1.02 -0.78 16.65
C LYS A 134 2.35 -0.52 15.96
N ILE A 135 2.93 0.67 16.19
CA ILE A 135 4.22 1.07 15.64
C ILE A 135 5.34 0.34 16.42
N THR A 136 6.39 -0.07 15.72
CA THR A 136 7.57 -0.74 16.26
C THR A 136 8.84 0.07 15.96
N ASP A 137 9.98 -0.36 16.50
CA ASP A 137 11.27 0.29 16.26
C ASP A 137 12.00 -0.25 15.02
N GLU A 138 11.43 -1.24 14.33
CA GLU A 138 12.01 -1.79 13.12
C GLU A 138 11.94 -0.75 11.99
N THR A 139 13.06 -0.53 11.33
CA THR A 139 13.19 0.42 10.21
C THR A 139 13.83 -0.23 9.00
N ARG A 140 13.48 0.24 7.81
CA ARG A 140 14.14 -0.12 6.55
C ARG A 140 13.97 0.98 5.51
N ALA A 141 14.81 0.97 4.47
CA ALA A 141 14.67 1.88 3.33
C ALA A 141 13.71 1.29 2.28
N ILE A 142 12.74 2.10 1.81
CA ILE A 142 11.83 1.76 0.71
C ILE A 142 11.79 2.96 -0.24
N ALA A 143 12.03 2.71 -1.52
CA ALA A 143 12.12 3.76 -2.55
C ALA A 143 13.07 4.92 -2.16
N GLY A 144 14.12 4.62 -1.39
CA GLY A 144 15.12 5.59 -0.94
C GLY A 144 14.76 6.36 0.32
N LEU A 145 13.55 6.18 0.90
CA LEU A 145 13.10 6.86 2.12
C LEU A 145 13.21 5.93 3.33
N SER A 146 13.49 6.50 4.50
CA SER A 146 13.50 5.74 5.76
C SER A 146 12.08 5.45 6.21
N CYS A 147 11.77 4.18 6.45
CA CYS A 147 10.44 3.74 6.84
C CYS A 147 10.47 3.00 8.16
N ARG A 148 9.46 3.24 8.99
CA ARG A 148 9.24 2.55 10.26
C ARG A 148 8.10 1.54 10.12
N ARG A 149 8.26 0.38 10.76
CA ARG A 149 7.25 -0.68 10.76
C ARG A 149 6.09 -0.38 11.68
N ALA A 150 4.88 -0.72 11.23
CA ALA A 150 3.67 -0.80 12.04
C ALA A 150 2.91 -2.08 11.71
N ASN A 151 2.18 -2.61 12.69
CA ASN A 151 1.36 -3.80 12.53
C ASN A 151 -0.07 -3.48 12.93
N ALA A 152 -1.03 -4.16 12.32
CA ALA A 152 -2.45 -4.06 12.67
C ALA A 152 -3.16 -5.38 12.45
N LEU A 153 -4.35 -5.50 13.05
CA LEU A 153 -5.34 -6.50 12.72
C LEU A 153 -6.57 -5.77 12.18
N ILE A 154 -7.02 -6.10 10.97
CA ILE A 154 -8.21 -5.53 10.36
C ILE A 154 -9.23 -6.62 10.10
N MET A 155 -10.53 -6.26 10.08
CA MET A 155 -11.63 -7.22 9.87
C MET A 155 -11.50 -8.46 10.78
N ASP A 156 -11.03 -8.27 12.02
CA ASP A 156 -10.82 -9.26 13.08
C ASP A 156 -9.89 -10.46 12.76
N SER A 157 -9.45 -10.59 11.52
CA SER A 157 -8.69 -11.77 11.07
C SER A 157 -7.50 -11.48 10.16
N ILE A 158 -7.42 -10.29 9.54
CA ILE A 158 -6.36 -9.98 8.60
C ILE A 158 -5.21 -9.27 9.30
N TYR A 159 -4.09 -9.98 9.43
CA TYR A 159 -2.86 -9.38 9.95
C TYR A 159 -2.18 -8.55 8.86
N VAL A 160 -1.86 -7.31 9.20
CA VAL A 160 -1.27 -6.32 8.31
C VAL A 160 0.10 -5.91 8.86
N VAL A 161 1.09 -5.92 8.01
CA VAL A 161 2.40 -5.29 8.24
C VAL A 161 2.54 -4.12 7.30
N ALA A 162 2.77 -2.93 7.83
CA ALA A 162 3.00 -1.73 7.05
C ALA A 162 4.37 -1.11 7.37
N PHE A 163 4.96 -0.45 6.38
CA PHE A 163 6.10 0.43 6.56
C PHE A 163 5.75 1.80 6.05
N TYR A 164 5.93 2.82 6.89
CA TYR A 164 5.58 4.20 6.58
C TYR A 164 6.76 5.14 6.80
N THR A 165 6.75 6.26 6.09
CA THR A 165 7.74 7.34 6.26
C THR A 165 7.06 8.61 6.72
N ASP A 166 7.69 9.33 7.64
CA ASP A 166 7.30 10.67 8.09
C ASP A 166 7.88 11.79 7.19
N GLU A 167 8.73 11.44 6.23
CA GLU A 167 9.24 12.38 5.22
C GLU A 167 8.13 12.82 4.22
N ILE A 168 7.02 12.07 4.13
CA ILE A 168 5.81 12.45 3.39
C ILE A 168 4.69 12.71 4.40
N LEU A 169 4.26 13.97 4.50
CA LEU A 169 3.34 14.43 5.57
C LEU A 169 1.92 13.89 5.43
N THR A 170 1.53 13.42 4.25
CA THR A 170 0.19 12.85 3.99
C THR A 170 0.08 11.45 4.59
N SER A 171 -0.83 11.24 5.54
CA SER A 171 -1.07 9.97 6.27
C SER A 171 -1.85 8.94 5.45
N GLY A 172 -1.54 8.80 4.17
CA GLY A 172 -2.18 7.90 3.20
C GLY A 172 -1.39 6.62 2.94
N GLY A 173 -1.88 5.84 1.96
CA GLY A 173 -1.25 4.59 1.52
C GLY A 173 -2.02 3.93 0.37
N PRO A 174 -1.59 2.74 -0.07
CA PRO A 174 -2.29 1.99 -1.11
C PRO A 174 -3.65 1.49 -0.62
N GLU A 175 -4.60 1.28 -1.52
CA GLU A 175 -5.98 0.86 -1.23
C GLU A 175 -6.63 1.74 -0.14
N SER A 176 -7.23 1.12 0.89
CA SER A 176 -7.85 1.82 2.03
C SER A 176 -6.93 1.97 3.25
N PHE A 177 -5.62 1.70 3.11
CA PHE A 177 -4.68 1.80 4.22
C PHE A 177 -4.27 3.24 4.48
N SER A 178 -4.47 3.72 5.71
CA SER A 178 -4.14 5.09 6.14
C SER A 178 -4.01 5.16 7.66
N GLY A 179 -3.75 6.37 8.20
CA GLY A 179 -3.80 6.64 9.64
C GLY A 179 -2.49 6.40 10.40
N LEU A 180 -1.37 6.16 9.71
CA LEU A 180 -0.03 6.27 10.29
C LEU A 180 0.47 7.72 10.20
N PRO A 181 1.44 8.13 11.04
CA PRO A 181 1.96 9.51 11.01
C PRO A 181 2.91 9.73 9.81
N GLY A 182 2.36 9.62 8.60
CA GLY A 182 3.04 9.76 7.32
C GLY A 182 2.54 8.75 6.29
N MET A 183 3.21 8.70 5.13
CA MET A 183 2.81 7.88 3.99
C MET A 183 3.24 6.43 4.14
N ILE A 184 2.32 5.52 3.93
CA ILE A 184 2.60 4.08 3.91
C ILE A 184 3.22 3.71 2.56
N LEU A 185 4.49 3.29 2.56
CA LEU A 185 5.21 2.90 1.36
C LEU A 185 5.20 1.39 1.10
N GLU A 186 4.85 0.60 2.10
CA GLU A 186 4.61 -0.82 1.91
C GLU A 186 3.50 -1.32 2.83
N VAL A 187 2.69 -2.22 2.27
CA VAL A 187 1.71 -3.02 3.01
C VAL A 187 1.92 -4.48 2.61
N SER A 188 2.00 -5.34 3.60
CA SER A 188 2.02 -6.80 3.40
C SER A 188 0.88 -7.44 4.18
N LEU A 189 0.19 -8.36 3.53
CA LEU A 189 -0.81 -9.26 4.09
C LEU A 189 -0.24 -10.68 4.05
N PRO A 190 0.52 -11.12 5.08
CA PRO A 190 1.28 -12.37 5.01
C PRO A 190 0.41 -13.60 4.75
N HIS A 191 -0.76 -13.70 5.40
CA HIS A 191 -1.67 -14.83 5.25
C HIS A 191 -2.43 -14.83 3.90
N GLN A 192 -2.57 -13.68 3.26
CA GLN A 192 -3.15 -13.56 1.93
C GLN A 192 -2.08 -13.61 0.82
N HIS A 193 -0.80 -13.67 1.21
CA HIS A 193 0.36 -13.72 0.31
C HIS A 193 0.39 -12.54 -0.70
N ILE A 194 0.04 -11.34 -0.22
CA ILE A 194 -0.02 -10.12 -1.03
C ILE A 194 0.87 -9.06 -0.40
N THR A 195 1.59 -8.34 -1.24
CA THR A 195 2.39 -7.17 -0.84
C THR A 195 2.21 -6.05 -1.86
N TRP A 196 2.01 -4.83 -1.37
CA TRP A 196 2.17 -3.58 -2.11
C TRP A 196 3.45 -2.93 -1.63
N SER A 197 4.38 -2.60 -2.52
CA SER A 197 5.63 -1.92 -2.18
C SER A 197 5.87 -0.77 -3.14
N ALA A 198 6.19 0.41 -2.59
CA ALA A 198 6.57 1.56 -3.41
C ALA A 198 7.87 1.28 -4.14
N THR A 199 7.84 1.41 -5.46
CA THR A 199 9.01 1.26 -6.33
C THR A 199 9.63 2.61 -6.65
N LYS A 200 8.80 3.68 -6.64
CA LYS A 200 9.23 5.04 -6.96
C LYS A 200 8.41 6.07 -6.19
N VAL A 201 9.09 7.10 -5.70
CA VAL A 201 8.47 8.31 -5.12
C VAL A 201 8.94 9.51 -5.93
N GLU A 202 8.02 10.32 -6.41
CA GLU A 202 8.29 11.48 -7.25
C GLU A 202 7.71 12.75 -6.61
N ALA A 203 8.57 13.71 -6.35
CA ALA A 203 8.17 15.06 -5.93
C ALA A 203 7.70 15.84 -7.16
N VAL A 204 6.42 15.74 -7.48
CA VAL A 204 5.79 16.41 -8.63
C VAL A 204 4.61 17.25 -8.15
N ASN A 205 4.32 18.31 -8.90
CA ASN A 205 3.12 19.11 -8.64
C ASN A 205 1.87 18.31 -9.01
N VAL A 206 0.93 18.17 -8.07
CA VAL A 206 -0.34 17.45 -8.23
C VAL A 206 -1.49 18.44 -8.05
N PRO A 207 -1.99 19.05 -9.14
CA PRO A 207 -3.13 19.94 -9.07
C PRO A 207 -4.42 19.17 -8.70
N ASP A 208 -5.36 19.85 -8.04
CA ASP A 208 -6.63 19.25 -7.58
C ASP A 208 -7.41 18.53 -8.68
N ALA A 209 -7.31 18.98 -9.91
CA ALA A 209 -7.95 18.32 -11.07
C ALA A 209 -7.45 16.88 -11.31
N GLN A 210 -6.24 16.54 -10.87
CA GLN A 210 -5.71 15.18 -10.96
C GLN A 210 -6.19 14.27 -9.82
N LEU A 211 -6.72 14.85 -8.73
CA LEU A 211 -7.30 14.13 -7.59
C LEU A 211 -8.83 14.03 -7.72
N ALA A 212 -9.32 13.76 -8.93
CA ALA A 212 -10.74 13.67 -9.21
C ALA A 212 -11.39 12.49 -8.49
N VAL A 213 -12.46 12.77 -7.75
CA VAL A 213 -13.26 11.74 -7.05
C VAL A 213 -13.91 10.82 -8.08
N PRO A 214 -13.83 9.49 -7.95
CA PRO A 214 -14.53 8.57 -8.85
C PRO A 214 -16.05 8.74 -8.73
N VAL A 215 -16.75 8.57 -9.86
CA VAL A 215 -18.19 8.81 -9.95
C VAL A 215 -18.98 7.65 -10.56
N LYS A 216 -18.28 6.61 -11.07
CA LYS A 216 -18.92 5.50 -11.78
C LYS A 216 -19.24 4.36 -10.83
N GLY A 217 -20.42 3.76 -11.00
CA GLY A 217 -20.85 2.56 -10.32
C GLY A 217 -22.13 2.73 -9.50
N LYS A 218 -22.62 1.61 -9.02
CA LYS A 218 -23.77 1.56 -8.10
C LYS A 218 -23.36 2.11 -6.74
N LYS A 219 -24.02 3.16 -6.28
CA LYS A 219 -23.71 3.81 -5.00
C LYS A 219 -24.08 2.90 -3.84
N VAL A 220 -23.12 2.60 -3.00
CA VAL A 220 -23.26 1.80 -1.78
C VAL A 220 -22.33 2.33 -0.68
N ASN A 221 -22.52 1.90 0.56
CA ASN A 221 -21.53 2.00 1.62
C ASN A 221 -20.84 0.64 1.86
N ASN A 222 -19.86 0.58 2.74
CA ASN A 222 -19.11 -0.66 3.03
C ASN A 222 -20.02 -1.79 3.57
N SER A 223 -21.04 -1.46 4.40
CA SER A 223 -21.96 -2.46 4.95
C SER A 223 -22.79 -3.11 3.84
N THR A 224 -23.42 -2.30 2.99
CA THR A 224 -24.21 -2.77 1.85
C THR A 224 -23.35 -3.55 0.85
N LEU A 225 -22.11 -3.12 0.60
CA LEU A 225 -21.19 -3.86 -0.24
C LEU A 225 -20.89 -5.23 0.36
N LEU A 226 -20.55 -5.28 1.64
CA LEU A 226 -20.27 -6.53 2.36
C LEU A 226 -21.43 -7.52 2.26
N GLU A 227 -22.66 -7.08 2.55
CA GLU A 227 -23.87 -7.91 2.46
C GLU A 227 -24.08 -8.44 1.03
N THR A 228 -23.89 -7.58 0.02
CA THR A 228 -24.04 -7.95 -1.40
C THR A 228 -23.03 -9.02 -1.79
N VAL A 229 -21.74 -8.83 -1.42
CA VAL A 229 -20.67 -9.77 -1.75
C VAL A 229 -20.83 -11.09 -0.97
N GLN A 230 -21.19 -11.03 0.31
CA GLN A 230 -21.49 -12.23 1.10
C GLN A 230 -22.60 -13.08 0.48
N HIS A 231 -23.67 -12.41 0.04
CA HIS A 231 -24.78 -13.12 -0.62
C HIS A 231 -24.32 -13.80 -1.92
N SER A 232 -23.52 -13.13 -2.73
CA SER A 232 -23.02 -13.66 -4.00
C SER A 232 -22.02 -14.81 -3.82
N LEU A 233 -21.28 -14.83 -2.72
CA LEU A 233 -20.23 -15.80 -2.44
C LEU A 233 -20.64 -16.90 -1.44
N LYS A 234 -21.93 -16.97 -1.04
CA LYS A 234 -22.41 -17.88 0.02
C LYS A 234 -22.03 -19.36 -0.22
N ASP A 235 -21.98 -19.78 -1.48
CA ASP A 235 -21.72 -21.17 -1.86
C ASP A 235 -20.25 -21.45 -2.21
N TRP A 236 -19.36 -20.43 -2.08
CA TRP A 236 -17.94 -20.54 -2.46
C TRP A 236 -17.03 -21.01 -1.32
N GLY A 237 -17.56 -21.28 -0.12
CA GLY A 237 -16.79 -21.78 1.02
C GLY A 237 -15.61 -20.87 1.39
N LYS A 238 -14.45 -21.46 1.65
CA LYS A 238 -13.24 -20.71 2.04
C LYS A 238 -12.74 -19.74 0.96
N GLN A 239 -12.82 -20.12 -0.30
CA GLN A 239 -12.41 -19.25 -1.42
C GLN A 239 -13.25 -17.99 -1.47
N GLY A 240 -14.55 -18.08 -1.21
CA GLY A 240 -15.44 -16.94 -1.11
C GLY A 240 -15.05 -15.99 0.03
N GLN A 241 -14.65 -16.54 1.18
CA GLN A 241 -14.17 -15.72 2.31
C GLN A 241 -12.89 -14.96 1.96
N GLN A 242 -11.92 -15.64 1.33
CA GLN A 242 -10.67 -14.99 0.89
C GLN A 242 -10.93 -13.91 -0.17
N TYR A 243 -11.82 -14.19 -1.14
CA TYR A 243 -12.21 -13.21 -2.14
C TYR A 243 -12.87 -11.97 -1.51
N MET A 244 -13.82 -12.18 -0.59
CA MET A 244 -14.50 -11.11 0.14
C MET A 244 -13.50 -10.24 0.93
N GLN A 245 -12.53 -10.85 1.62
CA GLN A 245 -11.51 -10.10 2.36
C GLN A 245 -10.74 -9.14 1.44
N LEU A 246 -10.40 -9.56 0.23
CA LEU A 246 -9.68 -8.73 -0.74
C LEU A 246 -10.56 -7.63 -1.35
N VAL A 247 -11.82 -7.93 -1.61
CA VAL A 247 -12.80 -6.95 -2.09
C VAL A 247 -13.00 -5.83 -1.07
N MET A 248 -12.98 -6.18 0.22
CA MET A 248 -13.21 -5.23 1.31
C MET A 248 -11.97 -4.42 1.71
N LEU A 249 -10.77 -4.66 1.11
CA LEU A 249 -9.63 -3.77 1.26
C LEU A 249 -9.88 -2.43 0.60
#